data_d808d1dbe885c9ceaebcdee576143e2d
#
_entry.id   d808d1dbe885c9ceaebcdee576143e2d
#
_cell.length_a   1.000
_cell.length_b   1.000
_cell.length_c   1.000
_cell.angle_alpha   90.00
_cell.angle_beta   90.00
_cell.angle_gamma   90.00
#
_symmetry.space_group_name_H-M   'P 1'
#
loop_
_entity.id
_entity.type
_entity.pdbx_description
1 polymer ?
#
loop_
_entity_poly.entity_id
_entity_poly.type
_entity_poly.pdbx_seq_one_letter_code
_entity_poly.pdbx_strand_id
1 'polypeptide(L)'
;MRAFKAHLRGLSPYPYKKEEAPVKLDQNESPFDLPGELKEEALGRLRAIPWNRYPEIHAESLRKRLSALLDWPEEGIVLAPGSNLLILA
;
A
#
# COMPACT_ATOMS: atom_id res chain seq x y z
N MET A 1 2.11 -18.84 -28.62
CA MET A 1 1.99 -19.29 -27.23
C MET A 1 0.83 -18.55 -26.57
N ARG A 2 -0.23 -19.25 -26.13
CA ARG A 2 -1.39 -18.60 -25.48
C ARG A 2 -1.13 -18.51 -23.98
N ALA A 3 -0.50 -17.43 -23.51
CA ALA A 3 -0.09 -17.26 -22.11
C ALA A 3 -1.26 -16.97 -21.15
N PHE A 4 -2.43 -16.51 -21.66
CA PHE A 4 -3.54 -16.09 -20.80
C PHE A 4 -4.83 -16.87 -21.08
N LYS A 5 -5.60 -17.12 -20.02
CA LYS A 5 -6.94 -17.69 -20.13
C LYS A 5 -7.84 -16.80 -20.99
N ALA A 6 -8.79 -17.40 -21.74
CA ALA A 6 -9.61 -16.68 -22.71
C ALA A 6 -10.34 -15.46 -22.11
N HIS A 7 -10.91 -15.59 -20.91
CA HIS A 7 -11.64 -14.51 -20.23
C HIS A 7 -10.79 -13.32 -19.81
N LEU A 8 -9.45 -13.48 -19.72
CA LEU A 8 -8.53 -12.40 -19.36
C LEU A 8 -8.11 -11.56 -20.57
N ARG A 9 -8.38 -12.02 -21.81
CA ARG A 9 -7.94 -11.33 -23.03
C ARG A 9 -8.71 -10.04 -23.29
N GLY A 10 -9.93 -9.92 -22.75
CA GLY A 10 -10.76 -8.73 -22.87
C GLY A 10 -10.56 -7.69 -21.78
N LEU A 11 -9.69 -7.98 -20.80
CA LEU A 11 -9.41 -7.01 -19.72
C LEU A 11 -8.52 -5.90 -20.26
N SER A 12 -9.00 -4.67 -20.19
CA SER A 12 -8.19 -3.49 -20.44
C SER A 12 -7.33 -3.19 -19.20
N PRO A 13 -6.05 -2.85 -19.36
CA PRO A 13 -5.25 -2.37 -18.25
C PRO A 13 -5.84 -1.04 -17.73
N TYR A 14 -5.53 -0.71 -16.48
CA TYR A 14 -5.93 0.58 -15.91
C TYR A 14 -5.43 1.72 -16.83
N PRO A 15 -6.33 2.57 -17.35
CA PRO A 15 -6.00 3.53 -18.40
C PRO A 15 -5.29 4.78 -17.84
N TYR A 16 -4.28 4.58 -16.99
CA TYR A 16 -3.51 5.70 -16.46
C TYR A 16 -2.57 6.26 -17.52
N LYS A 17 -2.80 7.49 -17.93
CA LYS A 17 -1.92 8.26 -18.81
C LYS A 17 -1.14 9.25 -17.95
N LYS A 18 0.18 9.05 -17.85
CA LYS A 18 1.05 10.00 -17.18
C LYS A 18 1.11 11.27 -18.03
N GLU A 19 0.58 12.36 -17.50
CA GLU A 19 0.74 13.69 -18.09
C GLU A 19 1.83 14.45 -17.35
N GLU A 20 2.71 15.11 -18.08
CA GLU A 20 3.69 16.00 -17.50
C GLU A 20 3.02 17.35 -17.25
N ALA A 21 2.84 17.68 -15.99
CA ALA A 21 2.27 18.94 -15.55
C ALA A 21 3.16 19.57 -14.48
N PRO A 22 3.26 20.91 -14.43
CA PRO A 22 4.03 21.60 -13.38
C PRO A 22 3.52 21.30 -11.96
N VAL A 23 2.24 21.02 -11.85
CA VAL A 23 1.57 20.65 -10.58
C VAL A 23 0.75 19.40 -10.81
N LYS A 24 1.01 18.37 -10.02
CA LYS A 24 0.32 17.08 -10.08
C LYS A 24 -0.71 17.00 -8.96
N LEU A 25 -2.00 16.93 -9.30
CA LEU A 25 -3.11 16.87 -8.35
C LEU A 25 -4.06 15.70 -8.63
N ASP A 26 -3.70 14.80 -9.54
CA ASP A 26 -4.58 13.75 -10.07
C ASP A 26 -4.59 12.46 -9.25
N GLN A 27 -3.66 12.27 -8.32
CA GLN A 27 -3.53 11.04 -7.54
C GLN A 27 -3.58 11.24 -6.02
N ASN A 28 -3.94 12.41 -5.56
CA ASN A 28 -4.03 12.74 -4.13
C ASN A 28 -2.73 12.42 -3.35
N GLU A 29 -1.60 12.69 -3.98
CA GLU A 29 -0.28 12.49 -3.38
C GLU A 29 0.04 13.62 -2.39
N SER A 30 0.76 13.29 -1.31
CA SER A 30 1.31 14.30 -0.42
C SER A 30 2.37 15.14 -1.16
N PRO A 31 2.33 16.50 -1.06
CA PRO A 31 3.38 17.34 -1.62
C PRO A 31 4.69 17.26 -0.81
N PHE A 32 4.65 16.67 0.37
CA PHE A 32 5.80 16.50 1.25
C PHE A 32 6.25 15.03 1.26
N ASP A 33 7.54 14.85 1.11
CA ASP A 33 8.16 13.55 1.28
C ASP A 33 8.36 13.21 2.77
N LEU A 34 8.59 11.94 3.06
CA LEU A 34 8.91 11.49 4.42
C LEU A 34 10.25 12.11 4.85
N PRO A 35 10.36 12.64 6.09
CA PRO A 35 11.63 13.13 6.62
C PRO A 35 12.76 12.11 6.49
N GLY A 36 13.98 12.59 6.16
CA GLY A 36 15.11 11.71 5.90
C GLY A 36 15.43 10.77 7.05
N GLU A 37 15.38 11.24 8.28
CA GLU A 37 15.61 10.43 9.48
C GLU A 37 14.64 9.27 9.60
N LEU A 38 13.35 9.49 9.30
CA LEU A 38 12.34 8.44 9.31
C LEU A 38 12.54 7.44 8.17
N LYS A 39 13.02 7.90 7.01
CA LYS A 39 13.39 6.98 5.90
C LYS A 39 14.53 6.07 6.31
N GLU A 40 15.59 6.61 6.90
CA GLU A 40 16.75 5.82 7.34
C GLU A 40 16.36 4.83 8.43
N GLU A 41 15.52 5.22 9.39
CA GLU A 41 15.00 4.31 10.39
C GLU A 41 14.19 3.17 9.77
N ALA A 42 13.28 3.48 8.85
CA ALA A 42 12.46 2.48 8.14
C ALA A 42 13.33 1.51 7.34
N LEU A 43 14.33 2.02 6.61
CA LEU A 43 15.29 1.20 5.85
C LEU A 43 16.14 0.32 6.77
N GLY A 44 16.57 0.83 7.91
CA GLY A 44 17.29 0.05 8.92
C GLY A 44 16.48 -1.14 9.44
N ARG A 45 15.20 -0.91 9.74
CA ARG A 45 14.27 -1.96 10.16
C ARG A 45 14.01 -2.97 9.04
N LEU A 46 13.83 -2.52 7.80
CA LEU A 46 13.63 -3.39 6.65
C LEU A 46 14.85 -4.29 6.39
N ARG A 47 16.07 -3.80 6.56
CA ARG A 47 17.30 -4.61 6.42
C ARG A 47 17.38 -5.74 7.44
N ALA A 48 16.79 -5.57 8.62
CA ALA A 48 16.84 -6.55 9.69
C ALA A 48 15.86 -7.73 9.53
N ILE A 49 14.86 -7.60 8.66
CA ILE A 49 13.86 -8.66 8.42
C ILE A 49 14.21 -9.52 7.20
N PRO A 50 13.93 -10.84 7.24
CA PRO A 50 14.11 -11.73 6.09
C PRO A 50 13.08 -11.42 4.99
N TRP A 51 13.52 -11.02 3.81
CA TRP A 51 12.64 -10.66 2.68
C TRP A 51 12.07 -11.87 1.94
N ASN A 52 12.59 -13.06 2.19
CA ASN A 52 12.11 -14.31 1.62
C ASN A 52 11.05 -15.03 2.48
N ARG A 53 10.50 -14.34 3.46
CA ARG A 53 9.45 -14.86 4.33
C ARG A 53 8.15 -14.10 4.12
N TYR A 54 7.03 -14.79 4.30
CA TYR A 54 5.73 -14.14 4.35
C TYR A 54 5.65 -13.23 5.58
N PRO A 55 5.07 -12.04 5.46
CA PRO A 55 4.74 -11.20 6.60
C PRO A 55 3.60 -11.82 7.43
N GLU A 56 3.26 -11.16 8.53
CA GLU A 56 2.03 -11.49 9.28
C GLU A 56 0.82 -11.40 8.35
N ILE A 57 0.05 -12.51 8.22
CA ILE A 57 -1.04 -12.61 7.24
C ILE A 57 -2.13 -11.56 7.50
N HIS A 58 -2.44 -11.29 8.76
CA HIS A 58 -3.47 -10.33 9.15
C HIS A 58 -2.91 -9.03 9.74
N ALA A 59 -1.59 -8.81 9.63
CA ALA A 59 -0.89 -7.62 10.14
C ALA A 59 -1.26 -7.27 11.60
N GLU A 60 -1.32 -8.28 12.47
CA GLU A 60 -1.74 -8.16 13.87
C GLU A 60 -0.93 -7.11 14.62
N SER A 61 0.39 -7.12 14.46
CA SER A 61 1.29 -6.14 15.08
C SER A 61 0.97 -4.70 14.67
N LEU A 62 0.65 -4.48 13.41
CA LEU A 62 0.29 -3.16 12.90
C LEU A 62 -1.08 -2.73 13.41
N ARG A 63 -2.10 -3.62 13.37
CA ARG A 63 -3.44 -3.35 13.89
C ARG A 63 -3.39 -2.95 15.36
N LYS A 64 -2.65 -3.70 16.19
CA LYS A 64 -2.50 -3.41 17.61
C LYS A 64 -1.90 -2.02 17.86
N ARG A 65 -0.89 -1.63 17.08
CA ARG A 65 -0.28 -0.29 17.17
C ARG A 65 -1.25 0.81 16.75
N LEU A 66 -2.01 0.59 15.69
CA LEU A 66 -3.02 1.54 15.22
C LEU A 66 -4.16 1.67 16.21
N SER A 67 -4.61 0.57 16.79
CA SER A 67 -5.62 0.55 17.86
C SER A 67 -5.20 1.44 19.02
N ALA A 68 -3.98 1.27 19.50
CA ALA A 68 -3.45 2.09 20.59
C ALA A 68 -3.26 3.57 20.21
N LEU A 69 -2.87 3.86 18.95
CA LEU A 69 -2.68 5.22 18.45
C LEU A 69 -3.98 5.96 18.25
N LEU A 70 -5.02 5.27 17.78
CA LEU A 70 -6.30 5.84 17.39
C LEU A 70 -7.35 5.74 18.50
N ASP A 71 -7.03 5.08 19.61
CA ASP A 71 -7.99 4.73 20.68
C ASP A 71 -9.25 4.05 20.10
N TRP A 72 -9.02 3.06 19.23
CA TRP A 72 -10.06 2.36 18.50
C TRP A 72 -9.89 0.85 18.59
N PRO A 73 -10.97 0.04 18.74
CA PRO A 73 -10.87 -1.42 18.83
C PRO A 73 -10.16 -2.04 17.63
N GLU A 74 -9.31 -3.04 17.86
CA GLU A 74 -8.57 -3.75 16.80
C GLU A 74 -9.50 -4.37 15.75
N GLU A 75 -10.66 -4.86 16.16
CA GLU A 75 -11.69 -5.46 15.31
C GLU A 75 -12.32 -4.44 14.35
N GLY A 76 -12.28 -3.17 14.70
CA GLY A 76 -12.76 -2.06 13.87
C GLY A 76 -11.74 -1.54 12.87
N ILE A 77 -10.52 -2.13 12.80
CA ILE A 77 -9.44 -1.68 11.91
C ILE A 77 -9.26 -2.66 10.76
N VAL A 78 -9.49 -2.19 9.54
CA VAL A 78 -9.23 -2.93 8.30
C VAL A 78 -7.99 -2.38 7.62
N LEU A 79 -7.09 -3.26 7.24
CA LEU A 79 -5.84 -2.92 6.55
C LEU A 79 -5.84 -3.50 5.14
N ALA A 80 -5.40 -2.70 4.17
CA ALA A 80 -5.24 -3.16 2.79
C ALA A 80 -4.07 -2.43 2.11
N PRO A 81 -3.42 -3.04 1.11
CA PRO A 81 -2.39 -2.38 0.32
C PRO A 81 -3.02 -1.40 -0.66
N GLY A 82 -3.27 -0.20 -0.17
CA GLY A 82 -3.86 0.90 -0.94
C GLY A 82 -5.37 1.06 -0.77
N SER A 83 -5.83 2.31 -0.85
CA SER A 83 -7.23 2.70 -0.62
C SER A 83 -8.21 2.07 -1.62
N ASN A 84 -7.80 1.80 -2.84
CA ASN A 84 -8.67 1.20 -3.85
C ASN A 84 -9.25 -0.16 -3.43
N LEU A 85 -8.48 -0.97 -2.69
CA LEU A 85 -8.98 -2.24 -2.18
C LEU A 85 -10.02 -2.04 -1.05
N LEU A 86 -9.87 -0.99 -0.26
CA LEU A 86 -10.84 -0.66 0.80
C LEU A 86 -12.14 -0.07 0.24
N ILE A 87 -12.07 0.63 -0.90
CA ILE A 87 -13.26 1.18 -1.56
C ILE A 87 -14.11 0.08 -2.22
N LEU A 88 -13.46 -1.02 -2.65
CA LEU A 88 -14.11 -2.14 -3.31
C LEU A 88 -14.63 -3.22 -2.35
N ALA A 89 -14.29 -3.13 -1.07
CA ALA A 89 -14.71 -4.07 -0.03
C ALA A 89 -16.06 -3.67 0.56
#